data_597bab89ad41fdb3eefff329e1e922eb
#
_entry.id   597bab89ad41fdb3eefff329e1e922eb
#
_cell.length_a   1.000
_cell.length_b   1.000
_cell.length_c   1.000
_cell.angle_alpha   90.00
_cell.angle_beta   90.00
_cell.angle_gamma   90.00
#
_symmetry.space_group_name_H-M   'P 1'
#
loop_
_entity.id
_entity.type
_entity.pdbx_description
1 polymer ?
#
loop_
_entity_poly.entity_id
_entity_poly.type
_entity_poly.pdbx_seq_one_letter_code
_entity_poly.pdbx_strand_id
1 'polypeptide(L)'
;GTREIKLRRIMEEIETACLSLGIEIMGGHTEISDAVNRPIINVTGVGKVKKGEIVSTGGLKPGDEIVMTKWAGLEGTSIIAAEKEEKLRETLPQELIDVAKGFKEYLSVIPESKIAMEVGVSAMHDVTEGGVFGALWELGEASGVGITAHLDKIPIKQETIEVCEVFHLNPY
;
A
#
# COMPACT_ATOMS: atom_id res chain seq x y z
N GLY A 1 18.41 21.72 3.64
CA GLY A 1 17.43 21.66 2.56
C GLY A 1 17.72 20.54 1.57
N THR A 2 16.74 20.20 0.77
CA THR A 2 16.91 19.18 -0.27
C THR A 2 17.86 19.67 -1.34
N ARG A 3 18.88 18.88 -1.65
CA ARG A 3 19.81 19.21 -2.75
C ARG A 3 19.11 18.99 -4.09
N GLU A 4 19.44 19.80 -5.11
CA GLU A 4 18.89 19.69 -6.47
C GLU A 4 18.99 18.26 -7.02
N ILE A 5 20.10 17.58 -6.80
CA ILE A 5 20.31 16.20 -7.26
C ILE A 5 19.27 15.23 -6.67
N LYS A 6 18.88 15.42 -5.41
CA LYS A 6 17.83 14.59 -4.78
C LYS A 6 16.48 14.87 -5.39
N LEU A 7 16.17 16.15 -5.68
CA LEU A 7 14.92 16.52 -6.33
C LEU A 7 14.80 15.92 -7.73
N ARG A 8 15.88 16.02 -8.54
CA ARG A 8 15.91 15.41 -9.88
C ARG A 8 15.65 13.91 -9.82
N ARG A 9 16.32 13.21 -8.91
CA ARG A 9 16.13 11.78 -8.73
C ARG A 9 14.68 11.43 -8.34
N ILE A 10 14.06 12.19 -7.46
CA ILE A 10 12.64 12.00 -7.10
C ILE A 10 11.75 12.16 -8.34
N MET A 11 11.99 13.19 -9.16
CA MET A 11 11.21 13.41 -10.37
C MET A 11 11.41 12.30 -11.41
N GLU A 12 12.62 11.80 -11.58
CA GLU A 12 12.96 10.67 -12.46
C GLU A 12 12.26 9.37 -11.99
N GLU A 13 12.24 9.11 -10.69
CA GLU A 13 11.55 7.96 -10.13
C GLU A 13 10.03 8.05 -10.32
N ILE A 14 9.42 9.22 -10.13
CA ILE A 14 8.00 9.46 -10.38
C ILE A 14 7.68 9.28 -11.86
N GLU A 15 8.47 9.88 -12.76
CA GLU A 15 8.28 9.74 -14.21
C GLU A 15 8.35 8.27 -14.64
N THR A 16 9.36 7.54 -14.17
CA THR A 16 9.54 6.12 -14.47
C THR A 16 8.35 5.30 -14.01
N ALA A 17 7.86 5.55 -12.79
CA ALA A 17 6.69 4.87 -12.26
C ALA A 17 5.43 5.18 -13.09
N CYS A 18 5.19 6.45 -13.41
CA CYS A 18 4.05 6.86 -14.23
C CYS A 18 4.08 6.22 -15.63
N LEU A 19 5.24 6.24 -16.29
CA LEU A 19 5.42 5.63 -17.61
C LEU A 19 5.15 4.11 -17.57
N SER A 20 5.61 3.41 -16.55
CA SER A 20 5.38 1.97 -16.40
C SER A 20 3.91 1.60 -16.23
N LEU A 21 3.10 2.53 -15.73
CA LEU A 21 1.68 2.38 -15.50
C LEU A 21 0.80 2.96 -16.61
N GLY A 22 1.41 3.61 -17.62
CA GLY A 22 0.70 4.31 -18.67
C GLY A 22 -0.06 5.54 -18.17
N ILE A 23 0.48 6.20 -17.14
CA ILE A 23 -0.07 7.41 -16.52
C ILE A 23 0.71 8.62 -17.03
N GLU A 24 0.01 9.67 -17.43
CA GLU A 24 0.60 10.94 -17.84
C GLU A 24 0.71 11.90 -16.65
N ILE A 25 1.84 12.57 -16.52
CA ILE A 25 2.02 13.65 -15.57
C ILE A 25 1.47 14.93 -16.20
N MET A 26 0.32 15.39 -15.70
CA MET A 26 -0.38 16.56 -16.23
C MET A 26 0.27 17.89 -15.81
N GLY A 27 1.00 17.90 -14.72
CA GLY A 27 1.65 19.08 -14.16
C GLY A 27 2.01 18.90 -12.71
N GLY A 28 2.54 19.95 -12.11
CA GLY A 28 2.95 19.95 -10.71
C GLY A 28 3.59 21.27 -10.32
N HIS A 29 3.89 21.40 -9.05
CA HIS A 29 4.58 22.52 -8.46
C HIS A 29 5.64 22.01 -7.49
N THR A 30 6.79 22.67 -7.48
CA THR A 30 7.86 22.39 -6.53
C THR A 30 8.21 23.69 -5.83
N GLU A 31 8.17 23.68 -4.50
CA GLU A 31 8.49 24.82 -3.67
C GLU A 31 9.56 24.46 -2.65
N ILE A 32 10.45 25.41 -2.37
CA ILE A 32 11.43 25.32 -1.29
C ILE A 32 10.93 26.20 -0.16
N SER A 33 10.71 25.58 1.01
CA SER A 33 10.19 26.26 2.20
C SER A 33 11.05 25.92 3.41
N ASP A 34 11.12 26.81 4.37
CA ASP A 34 11.70 26.61 5.69
C ASP A 34 10.70 25.99 6.69
N ALA A 35 9.42 25.88 6.30
CA ALA A 35 8.38 25.27 7.12
C ALA A 35 8.56 23.75 7.28
N VAL A 36 9.37 23.11 6.42
CA VAL A 36 9.62 21.66 6.46
C VAL A 36 11.11 21.36 6.41
N ASN A 37 11.54 20.34 7.11
CA ASN A 37 12.95 19.91 7.18
C ASN A 37 13.27 18.69 6.30
N ARG A 38 12.26 18.12 5.61
CA ARG A 38 12.37 16.98 4.70
C ARG A 38 11.42 17.16 3.51
N PRO A 39 11.69 16.53 2.36
CA PRO A 39 10.76 16.55 1.24
C PRO A 39 9.41 15.97 1.62
N ILE A 40 8.35 16.63 1.20
CA ILE A 40 6.98 16.13 1.25
C ILE A 40 6.52 16.06 -0.21
N ILE A 41 5.98 14.91 -0.60
CA ILE A 41 5.47 14.67 -1.94
C ILE A 41 3.97 14.40 -1.80
N ASN A 42 3.17 15.16 -2.52
CA ASN A 42 1.73 14.95 -2.63
C ASN A 42 1.41 14.64 -4.09
N VAL A 43 0.67 13.57 -4.33
CA VAL A 43 0.26 13.15 -5.67
C VAL A 43 -1.26 13.06 -5.72
N THR A 44 -1.85 13.67 -6.74
CA THR A 44 -3.29 13.55 -7.01
C THR A 44 -3.48 12.79 -8.32
N GLY A 45 -4.12 11.64 -8.24
CA GLY A 45 -4.52 10.85 -9.41
C GLY A 45 -5.92 11.25 -9.89
N VAL A 46 -6.07 11.44 -11.20
CA VAL A 46 -7.36 11.69 -11.82
C VAL A 46 -7.58 10.67 -12.92
N GLY A 47 -8.72 9.96 -12.88
CA GLY A 47 -9.09 8.98 -13.88
C GLY A 47 -10.55 9.16 -14.30
N LYS A 48 -10.93 8.45 -15.35
CA LYS A 48 -12.32 8.36 -15.79
C LYS A 48 -12.70 6.91 -16.04
N VAL A 49 -13.93 6.59 -15.73
CA VAL A 49 -14.52 5.27 -15.97
C VAL A 49 -15.91 5.44 -16.58
N LYS A 50 -16.41 4.47 -17.32
CA LYS A 50 -17.78 4.52 -17.84
C LYS A 50 -18.78 4.44 -16.70
N LYS A 51 -19.88 5.17 -16.87
CA LYS A 51 -20.99 5.13 -15.90
C LYS A 51 -21.52 3.70 -15.77
N GLY A 52 -21.57 3.19 -14.55
CA GLY A 52 -21.99 1.82 -14.25
C GLY A 52 -20.87 0.79 -14.16
N GLU A 53 -19.62 1.15 -14.51
CA GLU A 53 -18.43 0.30 -14.34
C GLU A 53 -17.60 0.71 -13.10
N ILE A 54 -18.11 1.64 -12.30
CA ILE A 54 -17.45 2.06 -11.06
C ILE A 54 -17.58 0.97 -10.02
N VAL A 55 -16.45 0.51 -9.49
CA VAL A 55 -16.38 -0.30 -8.28
C VAL A 55 -15.83 0.58 -7.17
N SER A 56 -16.58 0.72 -6.10
CA SER A 56 -16.23 1.55 -4.93
C SER A 56 -16.03 0.69 -3.70
N THR A 57 -15.64 1.30 -2.59
CA THR A 57 -15.55 0.66 -1.27
C THR A 57 -16.93 0.18 -0.79
N GLY A 58 -18.00 0.92 -1.08
CA GLY A 58 -19.37 0.54 -0.74
C GLY A 58 -20.05 -0.25 -1.85
N GLY A 59 -20.50 -1.45 -1.55
CA GLY A 59 -21.17 -2.30 -2.53
C GLY A 59 -21.30 -3.75 -2.07
N LEU A 60 -20.75 -4.08 -0.89
CA LEU A 60 -20.85 -5.42 -0.33
C LEU A 60 -22.31 -5.80 -0.01
N LYS A 61 -22.59 -7.07 -0.18
CA LYS A 61 -23.88 -7.67 0.14
C LYS A 61 -23.69 -8.80 1.15
N PRO A 62 -24.69 -9.05 2.01
CA PRO A 62 -24.67 -10.24 2.85
C PRO A 62 -24.47 -11.50 2.02
N GLY A 63 -23.48 -12.31 2.37
CA GLY A 63 -23.13 -13.53 1.65
C GLY A 63 -21.96 -13.36 0.68
N ASP A 64 -21.46 -12.15 0.44
CA ASP A 64 -20.23 -11.95 -0.33
C ASP A 64 -19.03 -12.50 0.43
N GLU A 65 -18.09 -13.08 -0.29
CA GLU A 65 -16.81 -13.53 0.24
C GLU A 65 -15.76 -12.42 0.07
N ILE A 66 -14.94 -12.23 1.11
CA ILE A 66 -13.84 -11.26 1.09
C ILE A 66 -12.56 -11.98 0.69
N VAL A 67 -11.94 -11.51 -0.37
CA VAL A 67 -10.66 -12.00 -0.86
C VAL A 67 -9.59 -10.95 -0.60
N MET A 68 -8.52 -11.34 0.07
CA MET A 68 -7.33 -10.50 0.26
C MET A 68 -6.23 -11.02 -0.64
N THR A 69 -5.64 -10.13 -1.43
CA THR A 69 -4.47 -10.46 -2.26
C THR A 69 -3.18 -10.15 -1.51
N LYS A 70 -2.12 -10.88 -1.82
CA LYS A 70 -0.80 -10.73 -1.21
C LYS A 70 -0.82 -10.97 0.32
N TRP A 71 -0.15 -10.13 1.09
CA TRP A 71 0.08 -10.36 2.51
C TRP A 71 -0.10 -9.07 3.31
N ALA A 72 -0.54 -9.19 4.55
CA ALA A 72 -0.66 -8.06 5.47
C ALA A 72 0.72 -7.45 5.78
N GLY A 73 0.74 -6.14 6.00
CA GLY A 73 1.90 -5.40 6.47
C GLY A 73 3.05 -5.22 5.47
N LEU A 74 2.84 -5.43 4.16
CA LEU A 74 3.89 -5.35 3.13
C LEU A 74 4.64 -4.02 3.13
N GLU A 75 3.92 -2.91 3.06
CA GLU A 75 4.52 -1.57 2.96
C GLU A 75 5.28 -1.22 4.23
N GLY A 76 4.63 -1.32 5.39
CA GLY A 76 5.26 -1.04 6.68
C GLY A 76 6.51 -1.89 6.91
N THR A 77 6.46 -3.17 6.57
CA THR A 77 7.61 -4.08 6.68
C THR A 77 8.76 -3.63 5.79
N SER A 78 8.49 -3.27 4.53
CA SER A 78 9.54 -2.83 3.59
C SER A 78 10.20 -1.52 4.01
N ILE A 79 9.40 -0.57 4.51
CA ILE A 79 9.89 0.72 5.01
C ILE A 79 10.75 0.52 6.25
N ILE A 80 10.27 -0.24 7.23
CA ILE A 80 11.02 -0.51 8.46
C ILE A 80 12.32 -1.25 8.15
N ALA A 81 12.27 -2.26 7.28
CA ALA A 81 13.45 -3.00 6.88
C ALA A 81 14.52 -2.12 6.19
N ALA A 82 14.08 -1.12 5.40
CA ALA A 82 14.99 -0.18 4.75
C ALA A 82 15.53 0.90 5.72
N GLU A 83 14.68 1.47 6.57
CA GLU A 83 15.05 2.62 7.41
C GLU A 83 15.67 2.23 8.76
N LYS A 84 15.38 1.03 9.24
CA LYS A 84 15.80 0.53 10.56
C LYS A 84 16.68 -0.72 10.47
N GLU A 85 17.34 -0.91 9.34
CA GLU A 85 18.19 -2.08 9.07
C GLU A 85 19.21 -2.35 10.18
N GLU A 86 19.91 -1.32 10.67
CA GLU A 86 20.91 -1.47 11.74
C GLU A 86 20.30 -2.07 13.00
N LYS A 87 19.07 -1.63 13.35
CA LYS A 87 18.37 -2.15 14.52
C LYS A 87 17.90 -3.59 14.31
N LEU A 88 17.44 -3.91 13.12
CA LEU A 88 17.01 -5.27 12.77
C LEU A 88 18.17 -6.27 12.79
N ARG A 89 19.35 -5.86 12.34
CA ARG A 89 20.58 -6.69 12.37
C ARG A 89 21.02 -7.12 13.77
N GLU A 90 20.56 -6.47 14.82
CA GLU A 90 20.84 -6.90 16.18
C GLU A 90 20.20 -8.26 16.53
N THR A 91 19.11 -8.62 15.84
CA THR A 91 18.27 -9.78 16.16
C THR A 91 17.92 -10.67 14.98
N LEU A 92 17.89 -10.12 13.77
CA LEU A 92 17.44 -10.84 12.57
C LEU A 92 18.59 -11.10 11.59
N PRO A 93 18.58 -12.23 10.88
CA PRO A 93 19.56 -12.52 9.83
C PRO A 93 19.40 -11.57 8.64
N GLN A 94 20.51 -11.26 7.96
CA GLN A 94 20.54 -10.33 6.83
C GLN A 94 19.61 -10.76 5.70
N GLU A 95 19.54 -12.05 5.40
CA GLU A 95 18.70 -12.61 4.35
C GLU A 95 17.22 -12.29 4.57
N LEU A 96 16.75 -12.34 5.82
CA LEU A 96 15.36 -12.00 6.16
C LEU A 96 15.10 -10.50 5.95
N ILE A 97 16.05 -9.66 6.35
CA ILE A 97 15.97 -8.19 6.17
C ILE A 97 15.92 -7.84 4.68
N ASP A 98 16.74 -8.50 3.86
CA ASP A 98 16.79 -8.25 2.42
C ASP A 98 15.48 -8.70 1.72
N VAL A 99 14.91 -9.82 2.13
CA VAL A 99 13.58 -10.25 1.66
C VAL A 99 12.51 -9.23 2.07
N ALA A 100 12.51 -8.78 3.32
CA ALA A 100 11.58 -7.77 3.82
C ALA A 100 11.66 -6.45 3.03
N LYS A 101 12.87 -5.96 2.71
CA LYS A 101 13.07 -4.81 1.83
C LYS A 101 12.50 -5.01 0.43
N GLY A 102 12.56 -6.24 -0.08
CA GLY A 102 12.01 -6.63 -1.38
C GLY A 102 10.49 -6.53 -1.47
N PHE A 103 9.78 -6.44 -0.35
CA PHE A 103 8.31 -6.34 -0.36
C PHE A 103 7.77 -5.12 -1.08
N LYS A 104 8.56 -4.05 -1.22
CA LYS A 104 8.20 -2.87 -2.02
C LYS A 104 7.80 -3.20 -3.47
N GLU A 105 8.30 -4.30 -4.03
CA GLU A 105 7.98 -4.73 -5.39
C GLU A 105 6.53 -5.25 -5.53
N TYR A 106 5.87 -5.54 -4.42
CA TYR A 106 4.51 -6.07 -4.37
C TYR A 106 3.45 -5.03 -3.99
N LEU A 107 3.81 -3.74 -3.84
CA LEU A 107 2.89 -2.71 -3.36
C LEU A 107 1.80 -2.34 -4.37
N SER A 108 2.10 -2.41 -5.67
CA SER A 108 1.12 -2.06 -6.70
C SER A 108 -0.08 -3.02 -6.68
N VAL A 109 -1.28 -2.48 -6.59
CA VAL A 109 -2.56 -3.24 -6.64
C VAL A 109 -3.25 -3.13 -8.00
N ILE A 110 -2.58 -2.54 -8.99
CA ILE A 110 -3.14 -2.35 -10.35
C ILE A 110 -3.42 -3.68 -11.06
N PRO A 111 -2.54 -4.69 -11.01
CA PRO A 111 -2.84 -5.99 -11.61
C PRO A 111 -4.08 -6.63 -11.01
N GLU A 112 -4.19 -6.59 -9.68
CA GLU A 112 -5.31 -7.16 -8.94
C GLU A 112 -6.63 -6.44 -9.27
N SER A 113 -6.61 -5.11 -9.31
CA SER A 113 -7.81 -4.33 -9.65
C SER A 113 -8.30 -4.61 -11.07
N LYS A 114 -7.40 -4.82 -12.02
CA LYS A 114 -7.78 -5.20 -13.40
C LYS A 114 -8.46 -6.57 -13.44
N ILE A 115 -7.87 -7.57 -12.78
CA ILE A 115 -8.47 -8.92 -12.71
C ILE A 115 -9.81 -8.88 -11.99
N ALA A 116 -9.92 -8.15 -10.87
CA ALA A 116 -11.16 -7.99 -10.15
C ALA A 116 -12.27 -7.39 -11.02
N MET A 117 -11.94 -6.39 -11.85
CA MET A 117 -12.88 -5.79 -12.81
C MET A 117 -13.34 -6.78 -13.88
N GLU A 118 -12.46 -7.66 -14.36
CA GLU A 118 -12.78 -8.68 -15.35
C GLU A 118 -13.69 -9.78 -14.78
N VAL A 119 -13.42 -10.21 -13.56
CA VAL A 119 -14.21 -11.24 -12.87
C VAL A 119 -15.56 -10.69 -12.41
N GLY A 120 -15.61 -9.41 -12.07
CA GLY A 120 -16.76 -8.74 -11.49
C GLY A 120 -16.78 -8.91 -9.96
N VAL A 121 -16.65 -7.80 -9.25
CA VAL A 121 -16.66 -7.75 -7.78
C VAL A 121 -17.67 -6.71 -7.29
N SER A 122 -18.21 -6.91 -6.09
CA SER A 122 -19.18 -6.01 -5.49
C SER A 122 -18.55 -4.73 -4.95
N ALA A 123 -17.32 -4.83 -4.43
CA ALA A 123 -16.54 -3.72 -3.88
C ALA A 123 -15.04 -4.00 -3.97
N MET A 124 -14.23 -2.96 -3.89
CA MET A 124 -12.77 -3.03 -3.75
C MET A 124 -12.28 -1.99 -2.78
N HIS A 125 -11.23 -2.34 -2.03
CA HIS A 125 -10.53 -1.42 -1.15
C HIS A 125 -9.06 -1.82 -1.03
N ASP A 126 -8.17 -0.87 -1.04
CA ASP A 126 -6.76 -1.09 -0.77
C ASP A 126 -6.49 -1.04 0.74
N VAL A 127 -5.55 -1.86 1.20
CA VAL A 127 -5.18 -1.90 2.61
C VAL A 127 -4.06 -0.89 2.85
N THR A 128 -4.39 0.26 3.45
CA THR A 128 -3.47 1.36 3.74
C THR A 128 -3.53 1.74 5.23
N GLU A 129 -4.08 2.89 5.57
CA GLU A 129 -4.19 3.35 6.95
C GLU A 129 -5.10 2.42 7.78
N GLY A 130 -4.66 2.10 8.99
CA GLY A 130 -5.39 1.19 9.87
C GLY A 130 -5.26 -0.30 9.55
N GLY A 131 -4.43 -0.66 8.54
CA GLY A 131 -4.14 -2.04 8.18
C GLY A 131 -5.35 -2.82 7.70
N VAL A 132 -5.30 -4.15 7.84
CA VAL A 132 -6.38 -5.04 7.39
C VAL A 132 -7.67 -4.76 8.15
N PHE A 133 -7.60 -4.48 9.45
CA PHE A 133 -8.80 -4.21 10.24
C PHE A 133 -9.45 -2.88 9.85
N GLY A 134 -8.65 -1.86 9.53
CA GLY A 134 -9.15 -0.59 9.00
C GLY A 134 -9.89 -0.78 7.69
N ALA A 135 -9.28 -1.48 6.74
CA ALA A 135 -9.89 -1.77 5.44
C ALA A 135 -11.21 -2.56 5.55
N LEU A 136 -11.25 -3.58 6.41
CA LEU A 136 -12.48 -4.34 6.67
C LEU A 136 -13.58 -3.47 7.29
N TRP A 137 -13.21 -2.61 8.24
CA TRP A 137 -14.16 -1.69 8.85
C TRP A 137 -14.73 -0.70 7.82
N GLU A 138 -13.88 -0.11 6.98
CA GLU A 138 -14.31 0.82 5.95
C GLU A 138 -15.21 0.17 4.89
N LEU A 139 -14.89 -1.06 4.48
CA LEU A 139 -15.75 -1.85 3.58
C LEU A 139 -17.14 -2.08 4.18
N GLY A 140 -17.18 -2.50 5.45
CA GLY A 140 -18.43 -2.75 6.17
C GLY A 140 -19.26 -1.50 6.35
N GLU A 141 -18.62 -0.41 6.81
CA GLU A 141 -19.26 0.88 7.05
C GLU A 141 -19.84 1.49 5.76
N ALA A 142 -19.01 1.52 4.69
CA ALA A 142 -19.42 2.06 3.40
C ALA A 142 -20.56 1.25 2.74
N SER A 143 -20.68 -0.04 3.07
CA SER A 143 -21.69 -0.94 2.51
C SER A 143 -22.90 -1.11 3.44
N GLY A 144 -22.84 -0.66 4.69
CA GLY A 144 -23.89 -0.85 5.69
C GLY A 144 -24.10 -2.32 6.08
N VAL A 145 -23.04 -3.14 6.07
CA VAL A 145 -23.08 -4.57 6.39
C VAL A 145 -22.05 -4.94 7.45
N GLY A 146 -22.35 -5.99 8.23
CA GLY A 146 -21.37 -6.59 9.15
C GLY A 146 -20.42 -7.51 8.41
N ILE A 147 -19.17 -7.57 8.90
CA ILE A 147 -18.12 -8.45 8.37
C ILE A 147 -17.66 -9.42 9.45
N THR A 148 -17.50 -10.69 9.08
CA THR A 148 -16.85 -11.70 9.90
C THR A 148 -15.47 -12.01 9.32
N ALA A 149 -14.41 -11.69 10.05
CA ALA A 149 -13.05 -11.98 9.65
C ALA A 149 -12.48 -13.16 10.44
N HIS A 150 -11.85 -14.10 9.75
CA HIS A 150 -11.12 -15.22 10.33
C HIS A 150 -9.63 -14.89 10.32
N LEU A 151 -9.03 -14.59 11.47
CA LEU A 151 -7.65 -14.11 11.57
C LEU A 151 -6.65 -15.12 11.05
N ASP A 152 -6.89 -16.39 11.27
CA ASP A 152 -6.10 -17.53 10.79
C ASP A 152 -6.05 -17.63 9.25
N LYS A 153 -6.95 -16.95 8.55
CA LYS A 153 -7.00 -16.89 7.09
C LYS A 153 -6.36 -15.64 6.49
N ILE A 154 -5.96 -14.68 7.31
CA ILE A 154 -5.26 -13.48 6.83
C ILE A 154 -3.81 -13.85 6.53
N PRO A 155 -3.36 -13.80 5.27
CA PRO A 155 -2.01 -14.21 4.93
C PRO A 155 -0.99 -13.18 5.42
N ILE A 156 0.02 -13.65 6.15
CA ILE A 156 1.15 -12.86 6.65
C ILE A 156 2.43 -13.60 6.33
N LYS A 157 3.47 -12.86 5.94
CA LYS A 157 4.81 -13.41 5.78
C LYS A 157 5.57 -13.45 7.09
N GLN A 158 6.46 -14.46 7.22
CA GLN A 158 7.30 -14.59 8.40
C GLN A 158 8.14 -13.33 8.63
N GLU A 159 8.66 -12.73 7.57
CA GLU A 159 9.46 -11.51 7.62
C GLU A 159 8.67 -10.35 8.25
N THR A 160 7.37 -10.24 7.95
CA THR A 160 6.50 -9.24 8.58
C THR A 160 6.35 -9.51 10.07
N ILE A 161 6.13 -10.76 10.46
CA ILE A 161 6.00 -11.16 11.87
C ILE A 161 7.27 -10.79 12.64
N GLU A 162 8.43 -11.21 12.14
CA GLU A 162 9.73 -10.97 12.78
C GLU A 162 10.03 -9.45 12.91
N VAL A 163 9.79 -8.68 11.85
CA VAL A 163 9.96 -7.22 11.90
C VAL A 163 9.00 -6.60 12.91
N CYS A 164 7.75 -7.02 12.94
CA CYS A 164 6.76 -6.52 13.90
C CYS A 164 7.12 -6.86 15.34
N GLU A 165 7.66 -8.04 15.61
CA GLU A 165 8.11 -8.45 16.95
C GLU A 165 9.23 -7.55 17.47
N VAL A 166 10.24 -7.23 16.64
CA VAL A 166 11.35 -6.34 17.03
C VAL A 166 10.86 -4.95 17.46
N PHE A 167 9.79 -4.46 16.85
CA PHE A 167 9.25 -3.12 17.13
C PHE A 167 7.95 -3.12 17.94
N HIS A 168 7.50 -4.28 18.42
CA HIS A 168 6.25 -4.45 19.17
C HIS A 168 5.03 -3.89 18.42
N LEU A 169 4.94 -4.18 17.13
CA LEU A 169 3.86 -3.74 16.24
C LEU A 169 2.85 -4.87 16.03
N ASN A 170 1.59 -4.47 15.76
CA ASN A 170 0.57 -5.39 15.29
C ASN A 170 0.63 -5.45 13.75
N PRO A 171 0.76 -6.63 13.11
CA PRO A 171 0.88 -6.75 11.67
C PRO A 171 -0.46 -6.62 10.90
N TYR A 172 -1.62 -6.55 11.61
CA TYR A 172 -2.95 -6.54 10.98
C TYR A 172 -3.48 -5.13 10.68
#